data_77534bb9c4f9228cf65a918b24ef507c
#
_entry.id   77534bb9c4f9228cf65a918b24ef507c
#
_cell.length_a   1.000
_cell.length_b   1.000
_cell.length_c   1.000
_cell.angle_alpha   90.00
_cell.angle_beta   90.00
_cell.angle_gamma   90.00
#
_symmetry.space_group_name_H-M   'P 1'
#
loop_
_entity.id
_entity.type
_entity.pdbx_description
1 polymer ?
#
loop_
_entity_poly.entity_id
_entity_poly.type
_entity_poly.pdbx_seq_one_letter_code
_entity_poly.pdbx_strand_id
1 'polypeptide(L)'
;MIRQGGFGLVEVLLALSLGLLLILGASRLFLLATQNWQAQGIAAQLQEDARLTLQRLAQDIRMSGMFGCLRADAISHVHPSSAQAFAHPLDITRAADGRLLQLNLISAELPGAGGRPNWTLITDCTQQARVYPELQGAPAGQYAIPIRRQAYRVEGASLMLGSGASYAPLIDNLGELRVDIIRRDTSGIAGLRLSLTLLDPQARVRPQQYQLTVALRNG
;
A
#
# COMPACT_ATOMS: atom_id res chain seq x y z
N MET A 1 -79.87 -12.28 10.96
CA MET A 1 -79.33 -11.45 12.04
C MET A 1 -77.95 -12.03 12.44
N ILE A 2 -76.90 -11.38 12.05
CA ILE A 2 -75.48 -11.80 12.42
C ILE A 2 -75.28 -11.19 13.81
N ARG A 3 -75.06 -12.07 14.80
CA ARG A 3 -74.64 -11.64 16.17
C ARG A 3 -73.25 -11.00 16.09
N GLN A 4 -73.19 -9.71 16.34
CA GLN A 4 -71.90 -9.01 16.56
C GLN A 4 -71.44 -9.40 17.95
N GLY A 5 -70.46 -10.35 18.01
CA GLY A 5 -69.67 -10.66 19.23
C GLY A 5 -68.69 -9.54 19.45
N GLY A 6 -68.68 -8.85 20.59
CA GLY A 6 -67.71 -7.86 21.01
C GLY A 6 -66.41 -8.56 21.40
N PHE A 7 -65.24 -7.95 21.10
CA PHE A 7 -63.93 -8.42 21.54
C PHE A 7 -63.83 -8.42 23.06
N GLY A 8 -63.35 -9.53 23.61
CA GLY A 8 -63.11 -9.64 25.05
C GLY A 8 -61.81 -8.90 25.45
N LEU A 9 -61.79 -8.31 26.64
CA LEU A 9 -60.63 -7.58 27.16
C LEU A 9 -59.35 -8.45 27.20
N VAL A 10 -59.51 -9.75 27.45
CA VAL A 10 -58.42 -10.73 27.43
C VAL A 10 -57.85 -10.93 26.02
N GLU A 11 -58.71 -10.92 25.00
CA GLU A 11 -58.29 -11.08 23.61
C GLU A 11 -57.47 -9.88 23.12
N VAL A 12 -57.85 -8.66 23.54
CA VAL A 12 -57.08 -7.44 23.25
C VAL A 12 -55.73 -7.46 23.99
N LEU A 13 -55.69 -7.87 25.24
CA LEU A 13 -54.42 -7.99 26.00
C LEU A 13 -53.50 -9.05 25.39
N LEU A 14 -54.02 -10.18 24.98
CA LEU A 14 -53.27 -11.23 24.32
C LEU A 14 -52.73 -10.77 22.95
N ALA A 15 -53.56 -10.08 22.16
CA ALA A 15 -53.09 -9.52 20.87
C ALA A 15 -52.00 -8.47 21.07
N LEU A 16 -52.12 -7.58 22.06
CA LEU A 16 -51.09 -6.57 22.37
C LEU A 16 -49.77 -7.22 22.83
N SER A 17 -49.87 -8.25 23.70
CA SER A 17 -48.66 -8.95 24.19
C SER A 17 -47.91 -9.67 23.05
N LEU A 18 -48.63 -10.36 22.17
CA LEU A 18 -48.04 -11.00 20.97
C LEU A 18 -47.50 -9.96 19.99
N GLY A 19 -48.20 -8.86 19.78
CA GLY A 19 -47.74 -7.76 18.94
C GLY A 19 -46.42 -7.15 19.46
N LEU A 20 -46.32 -6.94 20.80
CA LEU A 20 -45.10 -6.43 21.43
C LEU A 20 -43.92 -7.38 21.26
N LEU A 21 -44.12 -8.68 21.43
CA LEU A 21 -43.08 -9.70 21.22
C LEU A 21 -42.59 -9.72 19.78
N LEU A 22 -43.50 -9.60 18.81
CA LEU A 22 -43.10 -9.54 17.39
C LEU A 22 -42.30 -8.28 17.07
N ILE A 23 -42.71 -7.10 17.58
CA ILE A 23 -41.98 -5.85 17.39
C ILE A 23 -40.59 -5.93 18.02
N LEU A 24 -40.45 -6.47 19.21
CA LEU A 24 -39.14 -6.67 19.88
C LEU A 24 -38.25 -7.61 19.09
N GLY A 25 -38.80 -8.72 18.57
CA GLY A 25 -38.10 -9.65 17.72
C GLY A 25 -37.63 -9.00 16.40
N ALA A 26 -38.53 -8.30 15.71
CA ALA A 26 -38.20 -7.60 14.48
C ALA A 26 -37.16 -6.50 14.69
N SER A 27 -37.23 -5.75 15.79
CA SER A 27 -36.23 -4.72 16.14
C SER A 27 -34.85 -5.30 16.35
N ARG A 28 -34.74 -6.46 17.00
CA ARG A 28 -33.42 -7.14 17.18
C ARG A 28 -32.86 -7.60 15.85
N LEU A 29 -33.66 -8.20 14.98
CA LEU A 29 -33.22 -8.62 13.65
C LEU A 29 -32.75 -7.42 12.81
N PHE A 30 -33.45 -6.32 12.86
CA PHE A 30 -33.08 -5.09 12.17
C PHE A 30 -31.73 -4.54 12.65
N LEU A 31 -31.49 -4.49 13.97
CA LEU A 31 -30.21 -4.07 14.54
C LEU A 31 -29.06 -4.98 14.10
N LEU A 32 -29.26 -6.30 14.13
CA LEU A 32 -28.26 -7.26 13.66
C LEU A 32 -27.96 -7.10 12.16
N ALA A 33 -29.01 -6.89 11.36
CA ALA A 33 -28.87 -6.68 9.93
C ALA A 33 -28.06 -5.39 9.62
N THR A 34 -28.35 -4.29 10.32
CA THR A 34 -27.64 -3.02 10.15
C THR A 34 -26.17 -3.13 10.59
N GLN A 35 -25.88 -3.81 11.71
CA GLN A 35 -24.50 -4.05 12.15
C GLN A 35 -23.71 -4.90 11.14
N ASN A 36 -24.33 -5.96 10.62
CA ASN A 36 -23.70 -6.79 9.59
C ASN A 36 -23.42 -6.00 8.31
N TRP A 37 -24.37 -5.18 7.88
CA TRP A 37 -24.19 -4.33 6.69
C TRP A 37 -23.03 -3.34 6.88
N GLN A 38 -22.94 -2.68 8.04
CA GLN A 38 -21.83 -1.78 8.37
C GLN A 38 -20.49 -2.52 8.41
N ALA A 39 -20.44 -3.70 9.02
CA ALA A 39 -19.23 -4.52 9.07
C ALA A 39 -18.74 -4.93 7.67
N GLN A 40 -19.67 -5.33 6.78
CA GLN A 40 -19.34 -5.64 5.39
C GLN A 40 -18.80 -4.43 4.63
N GLY A 41 -19.39 -3.24 4.82
CA GLY A 41 -18.90 -2.00 4.22
C GLY A 41 -17.47 -1.66 4.64
N ILE A 42 -17.17 -1.79 5.95
CA ILE A 42 -15.83 -1.57 6.48
C ILE A 42 -14.83 -2.60 5.92
N ALA A 43 -15.20 -3.88 5.90
CA ALA A 43 -14.34 -4.92 5.36
C ALA A 43 -14.03 -4.69 3.88
N ALA A 44 -15.01 -4.27 3.08
CA ALA A 44 -14.83 -3.93 1.67
C ALA A 44 -13.87 -2.73 1.49
N GLN A 45 -14.00 -1.69 2.32
CA GLN A 45 -13.10 -0.54 2.30
C GLN A 45 -11.67 -0.95 2.63
N LEU A 46 -11.45 -1.69 3.73
CA LEU A 46 -10.11 -2.17 4.10
C LEU A 46 -9.49 -3.04 3.00
N GLN A 47 -10.30 -3.85 2.32
CA GLN A 47 -9.83 -4.68 1.19
C GLN A 47 -9.39 -3.82 0.01
N GLU A 48 -10.13 -2.78 -0.36
CA GLU A 48 -9.76 -1.91 -1.47
C GLU A 48 -8.52 -1.08 -1.13
N ASP A 49 -8.43 -0.53 0.07
CA ASP A 49 -7.25 0.20 0.56
C ASP A 49 -6.00 -0.68 0.56
N ALA A 50 -6.11 -1.92 1.03
CA ALA A 50 -5.02 -2.89 0.99
C ALA A 50 -4.60 -3.22 -0.44
N ARG A 51 -5.57 -3.44 -1.33
CA ARG A 51 -5.32 -3.75 -2.75
C ARG A 51 -4.56 -2.62 -3.43
N LEU A 52 -5.02 -1.39 -3.30
CA LEU A 52 -4.38 -0.23 -3.90
C LEU A 52 -2.97 -0.01 -3.35
N THR A 53 -2.80 -0.12 -2.03
CA THR A 53 -1.50 0.01 -1.36
C THR A 53 -0.51 -1.05 -1.82
N LEU A 54 -0.93 -2.32 -1.84
CA LEU A 54 -0.06 -3.42 -2.27
C LEU A 54 0.27 -3.35 -3.76
N GLN A 55 -0.67 -2.92 -4.62
CA GLN A 55 -0.42 -2.70 -6.04
C GLN A 55 0.61 -1.58 -6.27
N ARG A 56 0.49 -0.48 -5.53
CA ARG A 56 1.46 0.63 -5.59
C ARG A 56 2.85 0.17 -5.14
N LEU A 57 2.95 -0.46 -3.98
CA LEU A 57 4.20 -1.04 -3.49
C LEU A 57 4.82 -2.02 -4.50
N ALA A 58 4.00 -2.90 -5.08
CA ALA A 58 4.46 -3.86 -6.07
C ALA A 58 5.00 -3.19 -7.33
N GLN A 59 4.36 -2.13 -7.80
CA GLN A 59 4.82 -1.38 -8.96
C GLN A 59 6.17 -0.71 -8.67
N ASP A 60 6.29 -0.01 -7.55
CA ASP A 60 7.51 0.71 -7.20
C ASP A 60 8.67 -0.26 -6.92
N ILE A 61 8.40 -1.42 -6.29
CA ILE A 61 9.40 -2.48 -6.09
C ILE A 61 9.88 -3.06 -7.43
N ARG A 62 8.97 -3.33 -8.39
CA ARG A 62 9.35 -3.83 -9.72
C ARG A 62 10.21 -2.84 -10.50
N MET A 63 9.98 -1.55 -10.28
CA MET A 63 10.72 -0.48 -10.94
C MET A 63 12.05 -0.18 -10.25
N SER A 64 12.27 -0.67 -9.04
CA SER A 64 13.53 -0.47 -8.31
C SER A 64 14.71 -1.02 -9.12
N GLY A 65 15.80 -0.24 -9.21
CA GLY A 65 16.97 -0.58 -10.01
C GLY A 65 16.79 -0.36 -11.51
N MET A 66 15.64 0.12 -11.98
CA MET A 66 15.48 0.55 -13.36
C MET A 66 15.95 2.00 -13.49
N PHE A 67 17.09 2.21 -14.12
CA PHE A 67 17.71 3.53 -14.25
C PHE A 67 17.65 4.10 -15.67
N GLY A 68 17.15 3.34 -16.62
CA GLY A 68 17.05 3.74 -18.02
C GLY A 68 17.34 2.62 -18.99
N CYS A 69 17.96 2.96 -20.10
CA CYS A 69 18.18 2.06 -21.24
C CYS A 69 19.47 1.23 -21.14
N LEU A 70 20.45 1.63 -20.34
CA LEU A 70 21.69 0.91 -20.13
C LEU A 70 21.70 0.12 -18.83
N ARG A 71 22.55 -0.91 -18.77
CA ARG A 71 22.74 -1.70 -17.55
C ARG A 71 23.42 -0.86 -16.46
N ALA A 72 23.19 -1.21 -15.21
CA ALA A 72 23.73 -0.47 -14.07
C ALA A 72 25.27 -0.44 -14.04
N ASP A 73 25.92 -1.49 -14.54
CA ASP A 73 27.40 -1.58 -14.64
C ASP A 73 28.01 -0.63 -15.69
N ALA A 74 27.21 -0.18 -16.67
CA ALA A 74 27.61 0.80 -17.67
C ALA A 74 27.39 2.26 -17.25
N ILE A 75 26.86 2.49 -16.05
CA ILE A 75 26.55 3.83 -15.52
C ILE A 75 27.76 4.38 -14.76
N SER A 76 28.26 5.54 -15.17
CA SER A 76 29.30 6.28 -14.45
C SER A 76 28.67 7.30 -13.50
N HIS A 77 29.36 7.59 -12.40
CA HIS A 77 28.86 8.48 -11.37
C HIS A 77 29.80 9.68 -11.18
N VAL A 78 29.26 10.88 -11.15
CA VAL A 78 30.03 12.09 -10.84
C VAL A 78 30.36 12.14 -9.35
N HIS A 79 29.49 11.58 -8.50
CA HIS A 79 29.65 11.62 -7.05
C HIS A 79 29.63 10.21 -6.44
N PRO A 80 30.52 9.89 -5.47
CA PRO A 80 30.54 8.56 -4.83
C PRO A 80 29.22 8.16 -4.14
N SER A 81 28.50 9.14 -3.59
CA SER A 81 27.21 8.89 -2.92
C SER A 81 26.13 8.37 -3.86
N SER A 82 26.14 8.77 -5.15
CA SER A 82 25.24 8.20 -6.13
C SER A 82 25.61 6.77 -6.50
N ALA A 83 26.90 6.46 -6.61
CA ALA A 83 27.37 5.10 -6.89
C ALA A 83 26.89 4.11 -5.82
N GLN A 84 27.04 4.48 -4.54
CA GLN A 84 26.56 3.65 -3.44
C GLN A 84 25.03 3.47 -3.45
N ALA A 85 24.28 4.54 -3.74
CA ALA A 85 22.83 4.49 -3.82
C ALA A 85 22.34 3.60 -4.98
N PHE A 86 22.98 3.67 -6.13
CA PHE A 86 22.63 2.87 -7.31
C PHE A 86 23.05 1.40 -7.19
N ALA A 87 24.08 1.11 -6.41
CA ALA A 87 24.47 -0.27 -6.09
C ALA A 87 23.43 -0.99 -5.20
N HIS A 88 22.66 -0.24 -4.41
CA HIS A 88 21.63 -0.78 -3.52
C HIS A 88 20.29 -0.05 -3.76
N PRO A 89 19.64 -0.28 -4.91
CA PRO A 89 18.42 0.44 -5.28
C PRO A 89 17.22 0.08 -4.42
N LEU A 90 17.33 -1.01 -3.66
CA LEU A 90 16.31 -1.48 -2.72
C LEU A 90 16.98 -1.69 -1.36
N ASP A 91 16.51 -0.97 -0.35
CA ASP A 91 16.98 -1.06 1.03
C ASP A 91 15.81 -1.21 1.99
N ILE A 92 15.88 -2.19 2.90
CA ILE A 92 14.80 -2.58 3.80
C ILE A 92 15.29 -2.51 5.24
N THR A 93 14.76 -1.60 6.00
CA THR A 93 14.98 -1.49 7.45
C THR A 93 13.82 -2.12 8.19
N ARG A 94 14.11 -3.05 9.10
CA ARG A 94 13.13 -3.79 9.91
C ARG A 94 13.37 -3.59 11.40
N ALA A 95 12.31 -3.71 12.17
CA ALA A 95 12.38 -3.87 13.61
C ALA A 95 12.87 -5.28 13.99
N ALA A 96 13.23 -5.48 15.25
CA ALA A 96 13.70 -6.77 15.76
C ALA A 96 12.67 -7.90 15.63
N ASP A 97 11.38 -7.57 15.60
CA ASP A 97 10.27 -8.51 15.41
C ASP A 97 9.93 -8.78 13.92
N GLY A 98 10.72 -8.22 12.98
CA GLY A 98 10.55 -8.41 11.54
C GLY A 98 9.58 -7.45 10.86
N ARG A 99 8.91 -6.55 11.62
CA ARG A 99 8.05 -5.52 11.03
C ARG A 99 8.87 -4.53 10.21
N LEU A 100 8.29 -4.06 9.11
CA LEU A 100 8.90 -3.01 8.31
C LEU A 100 8.93 -1.70 9.10
N LEU A 101 10.08 -1.05 9.15
CA LEU A 101 10.24 0.32 9.58
C LEU A 101 10.31 1.26 8.39
N GLN A 102 11.16 0.91 7.42
CA GLN A 102 11.36 1.71 6.22
C GLN A 102 11.75 0.84 5.03
N LEU A 103 11.23 1.18 3.86
CA LEU A 103 11.61 0.62 2.56
C LEU A 103 12.03 1.78 1.66
N ASN A 104 13.29 1.81 1.24
CA ASN A 104 13.81 2.78 0.29
C ASN A 104 13.94 2.15 -1.09
N LEU A 105 13.48 2.86 -2.11
CA LEU A 105 13.50 2.44 -3.51
C LEU A 105 14.11 3.54 -4.36
N ILE A 106 14.95 3.17 -5.32
CA ILE A 106 15.53 4.09 -6.30
C ILE A 106 15.20 3.59 -7.70
N SER A 107 14.58 4.44 -8.49
CA SER A 107 14.18 4.13 -9.86
C SER A 107 14.15 5.36 -10.74
N ALA A 108 14.19 5.15 -12.05
CA ALA A 108 13.86 6.19 -13.01
C ALA A 108 12.40 6.59 -12.88
N GLU A 109 12.16 7.86 -13.05
CA GLU A 109 10.83 8.45 -13.05
C GLU A 109 10.37 8.70 -14.50
N LEU A 110 9.07 8.54 -14.74
CA LEU A 110 8.52 8.90 -16.06
C LEU A 110 8.64 10.40 -16.28
N PRO A 111 8.97 10.84 -17.51
CA PRO A 111 8.99 12.25 -17.86
C PRO A 111 7.65 12.91 -17.51
N GLY A 112 7.69 14.04 -16.80
CA GLY A 112 6.49 14.79 -16.43
C GLY A 112 5.82 14.34 -15.11
N ALA A 113 6.38 13.39 -14.37
CA ALA A 113 5.82 12.93 -13.08
C ALA A 113 5.86 13.99 -11.96
N GLY A 114 6.45 15.13 -12.20
CA GLY A 114 6.46 16.29 -11.31
C GLY A 114 7.39 16.16 -10.10
N GLY A 115 7.88 17.29 -9.61
CA GLY A 115 8.79 17.38 -8.48
C GLY A 115 10.27 17.34 -8.86
N ARG A 116 11.14 17.60 -7.87
CA ARG A 116 12.59 17.66 -8.08
C ARG A 116 13.20 16.26 -7.94
N PRO A 117 13.90 15.73 -8.98
CA PRO A 117 14.57 14.45 -8.86
C PRO A 117 15.76 14.53 -7.89
N ASN A 118 16.16 13.38 -7.34
CA ASN A 118 17.36 13.29 -6.51
C ASN A 118 18.63 13.29 -7.36
N TRP A 119 18.55 12.71 -8.58
CA TRP A 119 19.63 12.66 -9.55
C TRP A 119 19.08 12.76 -10.96
N THR A 120 19.94 13.12 -11.90
CA THR A 120 19.65 13.04 -13.33
C THR A 120 20.63 12.11 -13.99
N LEU A 121 20.15 11.08 -14.67
CA LEU A 121 20.94 10.23 -15.54
C LEU A 121 20.93 10.81 -16.96
N ILE A 122 22.08 11.23 -17.47
CA ILE A 122 22.26 11.66 -18.87
C ILE A 122 22.87 10.52 -19.66
N THR A 123 22.22 10.12 -20.74
CA THR A 123 22.61 8.95 -21.55
C THR A 123 22.29 9.14 -23.03
N ASP A 124 23.11 8.53 -23.90
CA ASP A 124 22.85 8.35 -25.31
C ASP A 124 22.06 7.05 -25.61
N CYS A 125 21.75 6.27 -24.60
CA CYS A 125 21.08 4.95 -24.67
C CYS A 125 21.82 3.89 -25.49
N THR A 126 23.10 4.12 -25.80
CA THR A 126 23.92 3.19 -26.60
C THR A 126 25.19 2.78 -25.88
N GLN A 127 25.97 3.74 -25.41
CA GLN A 127 27.30 3.48 -24.84
C GLN A 127 27.57 4.24 -23.54
N GLN A 128 26.97 5.42 -23.34
CA GLN A 128 27.32 6.30 -22.23
C GLN A 128 26.11 6.62 -21.36
N ALA A 129 26.31 6.47 -20.06
CA ALA A 129 25.38 6.95 -19.04
C ALA A 129 26.16 7.55 -17.88
N ARG A 130 25.75 8.73 -17.43
CA ARG A 130 26.38 9.44 -16.31
C ARG A 130 25.34 10.04 -15.39
N VAL A 131 25.49 9.79 -14.09
CA VAL A 131 24.63 10.30 -13.04
C VAL A 131 25.19 11.62 -12.50
N TYR A 132 24.32 12.62 -12.50
CA TYR A 132 24.58 13.94 -11.94
C TYR A 132 23.70 14.16 -10.70
N PRO A 133 24.19 14.88 -9.69
CA PRO A 133 23.36 15.37 -8.61
C PRO A 133 22.41 16.45 -9.19
N GLU A 134 21.19 16.47 -8.74
CA GLU A 134 20.19 17.45 -9.14
C GLU A 134 19.65 17.30 -10.59
N LEU A 135 18.72 18.21 -10.93
CA LEU A 135 18.11 18.27 -12.26
C LEU A 135 19.06 18.93 -13.24
N GLN A 136 19.36 18.22 -14.32
CA GLN A 136 20.18 18.74 -15.43
C GLN A 136 19.50 18.46 -16.78
N GLY A 137 19.67 19.39 -17.73
CA GLY A 137 19.27 19.20 -19.11
C GLY A 137 20.23 18.30 -19.88
N ALA A 138 19.73 17.53 -20.82
CA ALA A 138 20.57 16.71 -21.70
C ALA A 138 21.16 17.55 -22.85
N PRO A 139 22.44 17.32 -23.21
CA PRO A 139 22.99 17.81 -24.47
C PRO A 139 22.26 17.26 -25.71
N ALA A 140 22.48 17.87 -26.85
CA ALA A 140 21.91 17.38 -28.12
C ALA A 140 22.30 15.91 -28.37
N GLY A 141 21.33 15.08 -28.72
CA GLY A 141 21.53 13.64 -28.97
C GLY A 141 21.57 12.77 -27.71
N GLN A 142 21.31 13.33 -26.54
CA GLN A 142 21.22 12.58 -25.26
C GLN A 142 19.88 12.78 -24.58
N TYR A 143 19.56 11.88 -23.64
CA TYR A 143 18.35 11.91 -22.84
C TYR A 143 18.68 12.20 -21.39
N ALA A 144 17.90 13.07 -20.75
CA ALA A 144 17.95 13.30 -19.30
C ALA A 144 16.83 12.48 -18.65
N ILE A 145 17.20 11.49 -17.87
CA ILE A 145 16.26 10.62 -17.16
C ILE A 145 16.29 11.01 -15.68
N PRO A 146 15.17 11.50 -15.13
CA PRO A 146 15.07 11.82 -13.72
C PRO A 146 15.08 10.54 -12.89
N ILE A 147 15.93 10.51 -11.86
CA ILE A 147 16.03 9.39 -10.91
C ILE A 147 15.57 9.88 -9.54
N ARG A 148 14.65 9.12 -8.94
CA ARG A 148 14.09 9.47 -7.65
C ARG A 148 14.33 8.37 -6.63
N ARG A 149 14.58 8.81 -5.38
CA ARG A 149 14.48 7.97 -4.19
C ARG A 149 13.11 8.15 -3.58
N GLN A 150 12.37 7.05 -3.49
CA GLN A 150 11.11 6.98 -2.76
C GLN A 150 11.32 6.20 -1.46
N ALA A 151 10.65 6.61 -0.40
CA ALA A 151 10.68 5.91 0.87
C ALA A 151 9.27 5.66 1.38
N TYR A 152 9.03 4.42 1.76
CA TYR A 152 7.87 4.00 2.52
C TYR A 152 8.29 3.87 3.97
N ARG A 153 7.62 4.54 4.89
CA ARG A 153 7.94 4.54 6.32
C ARG A 153 6.68 4.27 7.14
N VAL A 154 6.80 3.39 8.12
CA VAL A 154 5.70 3.13 9.06
C VAL A 154 5.80 4.14 10.20
N GLU A 155 4.74 4.92 10.42
CA GLU A 155 4.60 5.88 11.50
C GLU A 155 3.28 5.64 12.24
N GLY A 156 3.37 5.12 13.46
CA GLY A 156 2.18 4.75 14.22
C GLY A 156 1.34 3.73 13.48
N ALA A 157 0.08 4.06 13.18
CA ALA A 157 -0.85 3.23 12.44
C ALA A 157 -0.98 3.64 10.96
N SER A 158 0.03 4.32 10.39
CA SER A 158 -0.01 4.79 9.00
C SER A 158 1.23 4.33 8.24
N LEU A 159 1.06 4.02 6.97
CA LEU A 159 2.16 3.88 6.02
C LEU A 159 2.32 5.20 5.27
N MET A 160 3.46 5.82 5.44
CA MET A 160 3.81 7.08 4.81
C MET A 160 4.62 6.83 3.54
N LEU A 161 4.34 7.59 2.49
CA LEU A 161 5.13 7.62 1.26
C LEU A 161 5.75 9.00 1.10
N GLY A 162 7.03 9.05 0.78
CA GLY A 162 7.72 10.32 0.61
C GLY A 162 9.07 10.24 -0.08
N SER A 163 9.71 11.41 -0.17
CA SER A 163 11.07 11.57 -0.67
C SER A 163 11.76 12.69 0.10
N GLY A 164 12.96 12.42 0.60
CA GLY A 164 13.69 13.38 1.43
C GLY A 164 12.98 13.66 2.76
N ALA A 165 12.60 14.91 3.00
CA ALA A 165 11.93 15.34 4.24
C ALA A 165 10.39 15.38 4.14
N SER A 166 9.83 15.20 2.96
CA SER A 166 8.38 15.31 2.73
C SER A 166 7.73 13.94 2.63
N TYR A 167 6.77 13.68 3.53
CA TYR A 167 6.00 12.44 3.59
C TYR A 167 4.51 12.76 3.64
N ALA A 168 3.72 11.91 2.98
CA ALA A 168 2.26 11.95 3.03
C ALA A 168 1.71 10.56 3.38
N PRO A 169 0.60 10.46 4.10
CA PRO A 169 -0.01 9.17 4.40
C PRO A 169 -0.50 8.52 3.10
N LEU A 170 -0.12 7.26 2.90
CA LEU A 170 -0.59 6.42 1.81
C LEU A 170 -1.80 5.61 2.24
N ILE A 171 -1.77 5.08 3.46
CA ILE A 171 -2.84 4.32 4.07
C ILE A 171 -2.77 4.46 5.59
N ASP A 172 -3.93 4.54 6.21
CA ASP A 172 -4.12 4.52 7.65
C ASP A 172 -4.64 3.16 8.13
N ASN A 173 -4.84 3.02 9.43
CA ASN A 173 -5.33 1.79 10.06
C ASN A 173 -4.39 0.58 9.87
N LEU A 174 -3.11 0.85 9.72
CA LEU A 174 -2.07 -0.16 9.59
C LEU A 174 -1.87 -0.87 10.94
N GLY A 175 -2.13 -2.16 10.98
CA GLY A 175 -1.76 -3.01 12.11
C GLY A 175 -0.32 -3.49 11.99
N GLU A 176 0.05 -3.99 10.81
CA GLU A 176 1.39 -4.50 10.57
C GLU A 176 1.70 -4.52 9.06
N LEU A 177 2.94 -4.23 8.71
CA LEU A 177 3.50 -4.48 7.39
C LEU A 177 4.82 -5.26 7.53
N ARG A 178 4.88 -6.44 6.90
CA ARG A 178 6.09 -7.26 6.80
C ARG A 178 6.55 -7.35 5.35
N VAL A 179 7.86 -7.34 5.17
CA VAL A 179 8.49 -7.48 3.85
C VAL A 179 9.56 -8.56 3.95
N ASP A 180 9.30 -9.73 3.39
CA ASP A 180 10.23 -10.86 3.39
C ASP A 180 10.96 -10.95 2.05
N ILE A 181 12.28 -11.18 2.12
CA ILE A 181 13.12 -11.32 0.94
C ILE A 181 13.05 -12.76 0.44
N ILE A 182 12.69 -12.92 -0.83
CA ILE A 182 12.78 -14.18 -1.55
C ILE A 182 14.12 -14.18 -2.30
N ARG A 183 15.01 -15.11 -1.96
CA ARG A 183 16.33 -15.22 -2.59
C ARG A 183 16.31 -16.23 -3.73
N ARG A 184 17.10 -15.97 -4.76
CA ARG A 184 17.49 -16.95 -5.78
C ARG A 184 18.77 -17.62 -5.29
N ASP A 185 18.89 -18.91 -5.48
CA ASP A 185 19.84 -19.85 -4.84
C ASP A 185 21.24 -19.34 -4.42
N THR A 186 21.90 -18.45 -5.11
CA THR A 186 23.25 -18.00 -4.73
C THR A 186 23.56 -16.52 -4.98
N SER A 187 22.73 -15.74 -5.66
CA SER A 187 23.25 -14.49 -6.25
C SER A 187 22.31 -13.30 -6.30
N GLY A 188 21.27 -13.22 -5.48
CA GLY A 188 20.46 -12.01 -5.51
C GLY A 188 19.08 -12.14 -4.89
N ILE A 189 18.37 -11.02 -4.86
CA ILE A 189 17.00 -10.95 -4.41
C ILE A 189 16.10 -11.29 -5.60
N ALA A 190 15.41 -12.45 -5.57
CA ALA A 190 14.47 -12.83 -6.61
C ALA A 190 13.16 -12.04 -6.54
N GLY A 191 12.78 -11.64 -5.32
CA GLY A 191 11.54 -10.92 -5.09
C GLY A 191 11.30 -10.63 -3.62
N LEU A 192 10.16 -10.01 -3.36
CA LEU A 192 9.68 -9.69 -2.02
C LEU A 192 8.29 -10.26 -1.81
N ARG A 193 8.03 -10.78 -0.60
CA ARG A 193 6.70 -11.09 -0.12
C ARG A 193 6.27 -9.97 0.82
N LEU A 194 5.15 -9.36 0.51
CA LEU A 194 4.51 -8.31 1.29
C LEU A 194 3.36 -8.93 2.07
N SER A 195 3.29 -8.70 3.38
CA SER A 195 2.17 -9.09 4.24
C SER A 195 1.67 -7.85 4.96
N LEU A 196 0.48 -7.41 4.62
CA LEU A 196 -0.17 -6.21 5.14
C LEU A 196 -1.35 -6.60 6.02
N THR A 197 -1.39 -6.14 7.26
CA THR A 197 -2.53 -6.29 8.15
C THR A 197 -3.15 -4.93 8.41
N LEU A 198 -4.46 -4.81 8.17
CA LEU A 198 -5.25 -3.62 8.47
C LEU A 198 -6.22 -3.89 9.61
N LEU A 199 -6.47 -2.85 10.41
CA LEU A 199 -7.33 -2.89 11.58
C LEU A 199 -8.51 -1.93 11.40
N ASP A 200 -9.68 -2.31 11.89
CA ASP A 200 -10.76 -1.34 12.13
C ASP A 200 -10.53 -0.69 13.51
N PRO A 201 -10.36 0.63 13.61
CA PRO A 201 -10.14 1.31 14.90
C PRO A 201 -11.27 1.10 15.92
N GLN A 202 -12.47 0.79 15.43
CA GLN A 202 -13.64 0.53 16.28
C GLN A 202 -13.88 -0.97 16.52
N ALA A 203 -13.00 -1.84 16.03
CA ALA A 203 -13.06 -3.30 16.20
C ALA A 203 -14.39 -3.95 15.76
N ARG A 204 -15.11 -3.34 14.81
CA ARG A 204 -16.37 -3.87 14.24
C ARG A 204 -16.09 -5.05 13.31
N VAL A 205 -14.90 -5.10 12.71
CA VAL A 205 -14.40 -6.23 11.91
C VAL A 205 -13.08 -6.73 12.47
N ARG A 206 -12.81 -8.01 12.25
CA ARG A 206 -11.53 -8.61 12.65
C ARG A 206 -10.40 -8.04 11.82
N PRO A 207 -9.14 -8.06 12.32
CA PRO A 207 -7.96 -7.72 11.53
C PRO A 207 -7.97 -8.45 10.18
N GLN A 208 -7.72 -7.71 9.10
CA GLN A 208 -7.69 -8.24 7.73
C GLN A 208 -6.25 -8.33 7.27
N GLN A 209 -5.82 -9.52 6.86
CA GLN A 209 -4.47 -9.77 6.36
C GLN A 209 -4.48 -10.05 4.87
N TYR A 210 -3.59 -9.36 4.15
CA TYR A 210 -3.41 -9.44 2.71
C TYR A 210 -1.96 -9.75 2.39
N GLN A 211 -1.74 -10.56 1.36
CA GLN A 211 -0.39 -10.94 0.94
C GLN A 211 -0.22 -10.76 -0.56
N LEU A 212 0.97 -10.30 -0.96
CA LEU A 212 1.36 -10.17 -2.36
C LEU A 212 2.83 -10.52 -2.52
N THR A 213 3.15 -11.30 -3.54
CA THR A 213 4.54 -11.59 -3.91
C THR A 213 4.91 -10.81 -5.16
N VAL A 214 6.05 -10.13 -5.11
CA VAL A 214 6.56 -9.28 -6.18
C VAL A 214 7.92 -9.78 -6.61
N ALA A 215 8.07 -10.11 -7.88
CA ALA A 215 9.39 -10.41 -8.47
C ALA A 215 10.12 -9.11 -8.81
N LEU A 216 11.42 -9.06 -8.55
CA LEU A 216 12.31 -7.99 -8.99
C LEU A 216 12.72 -8.20 -10.44
N ARG A 217 12.69 -7.14 -11.25
CA ARG A 217 13.17 -7.19 -12.64
C ARG A 217 14.69 -7.12 -12.73
N ASN A 218 15.33 -6.39 -11.81
CA ASN A 218 16.75 -6.03 -11.85
C ASN A 218 17.45 -6.45 -10.54
N GLY A 219 17.07 -7.60 -9.98
CA GLY A 219 17.67 -8.17 -8.79
C GLY A 219 18.75 -9.20 -9.09
#